data_4da5a25d68dba657f105b751eaedb6b7
#
_entry.id   4da5a25d68dba657f105b751eaedb6b7
#
_cell.length_a   1.000
_cell.length_b   1.000
_cell.length_c   1.000
_cell.angle_alpha   90.00
_cell.angle_beta   90.00
_cell.angle_gamma   90.00
#
_symmetry.space_group_name_H-M   'P 1'
#
loop_
_entity.id
_entity.type
_entity.pdbx_description
1 polymer ?
#
loop_
_entity_poly.entity_id
_entity_poly.type
_entity_poly.pdbx_seq_one_letter_code
_entity_poly.pdbx_strand_id
1 'polypeptide(L)'
;MNLNSLVSHLRDELENKKYILLFAYNHTGKTRLSNAFKEKGISRNKDGATVKKDTLYYNAFTEDLFIWDNDLKNENEHKLKLNQKSRFLNALPVLEIETSVNDFLKIFTDIRFQFDTTNWEVIFVRELKVKESSDSVKVSDVELEESDHQQKTCFEKGIKVSRGEENIFVWCFFLAIIRLVLDDDGDGPYNWVKYIYIDDPISSLDEQNTFSLAYHLAKLLKDGRDIKTVVSTHHILFFNVLCKELRQANKYFFSRERISEQYFLSETGDTPFFQHLETLAEIYEAVHTGKLYTYHYNMLRSILEKTAIFHGYKKFSECIKPEEGDGNFYARLINNLNHGNDTLFEPREMSEENKQYFRKIFDQYITTYNFNPILLQGGQA
;
A
#
# COMPACT_ATOMS: atom_id res chain seq x y z
N MET A 1 13.45 -11.14 15.77
CA MET A 1 12.31 -11.38 16.70
C MET A 1 11.34 -12.38 16.10
N ASN A 2 10.66 -13.20 16.93
CA ASN A 2 9.51 -13.94 16.40
C ASN A 2 8.26 -13.03 16.28
N LEU A 3 7.23 -13.49 15.58
CA LEU A 3 6.04 -12.69 15.27
C LEU A 3 5.31 -12.20 16.53
N ASN A 4 5.18 -13.04 17.56
CA ASN A 4 4.49 -12.68 18.80
C ASN A 4 5.26 -11.63 19.62
N SER A 5 6.58 -11.73 19.67
CA SER A 5 7.44 -10.72 20.30
C SER A 5 7.36 -9.39 19.58
N LEU A 6 7.33 -9.43 18.24
CA LEU A 6 7.18 -8.23 17.42
C LEU A 6 5.84 -7.53 17.65
N VAL A 7 4.73 -8.29 17.71
CA VAL A 7 3.40 -7.73 18.02
C VAL A 7 3.37 -7.11 19.42
N SER A 8 4.03 -7.74 20.40
CA SER A 8 4.13 -7.17 21.76
C SER A 8 4.88 -5.85 21.72
N HIS A 9 6.05 -5.83 21.09
CA HIS A 9 6.88 -4.65 20.93
C HIS A 9 6.12 -3.46 20.29
N LEU A 10 5.40 -3.69 19.19
CA LEU A 10 4.59 -2.64 18.55
C LEU A 10 3.49 -2.11 19.48
N ARG A 11 2.84 -2.97 20.27
CA ARG A 11 1.80 -2.53 21.22
C ARG A 11 2.39 -1.74 22.37
N ASP A 12 3.54 -2.17 22.91
CA ASP A 12 4.25 -1.48 23.98
C ASP A 12 4.73 -0.08 23.52
N GLU A 13 5.22 0.03 22.28
CA GLU A 13 5.58 1.33 21.71
C GLU A 13 4.38 2.27 21.59
N LEU A 14 3.21 1.74 21.19
CA LEU A 14 1.98 2.51 21.06
C LEU A 14 1.46 3.04 22.41
N GLU A 15 1.95 2.59 23.55
CA GLU A 15 1.66 3.23 24.84
C GLU A 15 2.22 4.66 24.88
N ASN A 16 3.38 4.89 24.26
CA ASN A 16 4.08 6.18 24.27
C ASN A 16 4.01 6.94 22.94
N LYS A 17 3.60 6.29 21.85
CA LYS A 17 3.51 6.85 20.51
C LYS A 17 2.10 6.69 19.95
N LYS A 18 1.64 7.69 19.20
CA LYS A 18 0.32 7.63 18.54
C LYS A 18 0.37 6.82 17.24
N TYR A 19 1.49 6.87 16.51
CA TYR A 19 1.61 6.30 15.18
C TYR A 19 2.85 5.42 15.02
N ILE A 20 2.69 4.29 14.33
CA ILE A 20 3.78 3.46 13.83
C ILE A 20 3.54 3.26 12.32
N LEU A 21 4.56 3.56 11.52
CA LEU A 21 4.56 3.39 10.07
C LEU A 21 5.56 2.29 9.71
N LEU A 22 5.09 1.28 8.98
CA LEU A 22 5.88 0.14 8.57
C LEU A 22 5.95 0.10 7.05
N PHE A 23 7.14 0.24 6.50
CA PHE A 23 7.40 -0.07 5.10
C PHE A 23 7.93 -1.49 4.97
N ALA A 24 7.36 -2.29 4.07
CA ALA A 24 7.85 -3.64 3.82
C ALA A 24 7.50 -4.10 2.41
N TYR A 25 8.40 -4.85 1.79
CA TYR A 25 8.14 -5.44 0.47
C TYR A 25 7.03 -6.51 0.50
N ASN A 26 6.56 -6.86 -0.69
CA ASN A 26 5.64 -7.98 -0.83
C ASN A 26 6.31 -9.27 -0.33
N HIS A 27 5.50 -10.18 0.20
CA HIS A 27 5.93 -11.47 0.78
C HIS A 27 6.77 -11.39 2.07
N THR A 28 6.99 -10.22 2.65
CA THR A 28 7.69 -10.06 3.95
C THR A 28 6.86 -10.59 5.12
N GLY A 29 5.53 -10.60 5.00
CA GLY A 29 4.62 -11.07 6.05
C GLY A 29 3.83 -9.95 6.73
N LYS A 30 3.61 -8.79 6.06
CA LYS A 30 2.76 -7.68 6.54
C LYS A 30 1.41 -8.20 7.06
N THR A 31 0.70 -8.95 6.22
CA THR A 31 -0.63 -9.49 6.56
C THR A 31 -0.58 -10.51 7.71
N ARG A 32 0.52 -11.26 7.87
CA ARG A 32 0.71 -12.12 9.05
C ARG A 32 0.87 -11.28 10.32
N LEU A 33 1.63 -10.21 10.24
CA LEU A 33 1.84 -9.28 11.36
C LEU A 33 0.53 -8.57 11.75
N SER A 34 -0.19 -8.03 10.77
CA SER A 34 -1.46 -7.31 11.00
C SER A 34 -2.53 -8.21 11.60
N ASN A 35 -2.67 -9.45 11.11
CA ASN A 35 -3.56 -10.44 11.69
C ASN A 35 -3.16 -10.83 13.11
N ALA A 36 -1.87 -11.07 13.38
CA ALA A 36 -1.39 -11.39 14.72
C ALA A 36 -1.61 -10.21 15.71
N PHE A 37 -1.43 -8.97 15.22
CA PHE A 37 -1.72 -7.77 16.03
C PHE A 37 -3.21 -7.69 16.39
N LYS A 38 -4.11 -7.91 15.44
CA LYS A 38 -5.56 -7.96 15.63
C LYS A 38 -5.94 -9.09 16.60
N GLU A 39 -5.46 -10.31 16.37
CA GLU A 39 -5.77 -11.48 17.23
C GLU A 39 -5.34 -11.29 18.68
N LYS A 40 -4.23 -10.61 18.93
CA LYS A 40 -3.77 -10.32 20.30
C LYS A 40 -4.76 -9.45 21.08
N GLY A 41 -5.57 -8.64 20.41
CA GLY A 41 -6.62 -7.80 21.02
C GLY A 41 -7.97 -8.51 21.18
N ILE A 42 -8.10 -9.77 20.76
CA ILE A 42 -9.35 -10.52 20.81
C ILE A 42 -9.38 -11.41 22.07
N SER A 43 -10.43 -11.26 22.88
CA SER A 43 -10.76 -12.20 23.94
C SER A 43 -11.96 -13.05 23.55
N ARG A 44 -11.84 -14.37 23.74
CA ARG A 44 -12.90 -15.33 23.40
C ARG A 44 -13.42 -16.00 24.67
N ASN A 45 -14.72 -16.36 24.69
CA ASN A 45 -15.31 -17.18 25.75
C ASN A 45 -14.96 -18.67 25.57
N LYS A 46 -15.44 -19.52 26.49
CA LYS A 46 -15.20 -20.97 26.43
C LYS A 46 -15.74 -21.64 25.17
N ASP A 47 -16.74 -21.06 24.55
CA ASP A 47 -17.41 -21.55 23.33
C ASP A 47 -16.74 -21.01 22.05
N GLY A 48 -15.62 -20.28 22.17
CA GLY A 48 -14.87 -19.70 21.05
C GLY A 48 -15.47 -18.40 20.48
N ALA A 49 -16.58 -17.90 21.03
CA ALA A 49 -17.17 -16.64 20.58
C ALA A 49 -16.35 -15.43 21.05
N THR A 50 -16.19 -14.42 20.19
CA THR A 50 -15.48 -13.18 20.52
C THR A 50 -16.30 -12.37 21.52
N VAL A 51 -15.72 -12.14 22.71
CA VAL A 51 -16.32 -11.33 23.77
C VAL A 51 -15.83 -9.89 23.70
N LYS A 52 -14.56 -9.68 23.39
CA LYS A 52 -13.93 -8.36 23.33
C LYS A 52 -12.97 -8.29 22.16
N LYS A 53 -12.90 -7.12 21.53
CA LYS A 53 -11.90 -6.73 20.52
C LYS A 53 -11.41 -5.32 20.85
N ASP A 54 -10.23 -4.95 20.38
CA ASP A 54 -9.65 -3.62 20.61
C ASP A 54 -9.11 -2.96 19.35
N THR A 55 -9.08 -3.68 18.22
CA THR A 55 -8.45 -3.23 16.98
C THR A 55 -9.45 -3.14 15.85
N LEU A 56 -9.60 -1.94 15.27
CA LEU A 56 -10.21 -1.74 13.97
C LEU A 56 -9.16 -2.10 12.91
N TYR A 57 -9.47 -3.10 12.10
CA TYR A 57 -8.54 -3.65 11.12
C TYR A 57 -9.01 -3.40 9.70
N TYR A 58 -8.13 -2.86 8.88
CA TYR A 58 -8.32 -2.70 7.45
C TYR A 58 -7.23 -3.45 6.67
N ASN A 59 -7.67 -4.15 5.63
CA ASN A 59 -6.82 -4.75 4.63
C ASN A 59 -7.42 -4.45 3.24
N ALA A 60 -6.59 -4.25 2.22
CA ALA A 60 -7.05 -3.99 0.85
C ALA A 60 -7.95 -5.11 0.28
N PHE A 61 -7.85 -6.31 0.83
CA PHE A 61 -8.75 -7.45 0.54
C PHE A 61 -9.90 -7.50 1.55
N THR A 62 -10.66 -6.43 1.71
CA THR A 62 -11.76 -6.34 2.68
C THR A 62 -12.97 -7.18 2.25
N GLU A 63 -12.78 -8.48 2.11
CA GLU A 63 -13.85 -9.46 1.88
C GLU A 63 -14.93 -9.42 2.98
N ASP A 64 -14.60 -8.88 4.15
CA ASP A 64 -15.50 -8.77 5.28
C ASP A 64 -16.60 -7.69 5.10
N LEU A 65 -16.41 -6.70 4.24
CA LEU A 65 -17.34 -5.58 4.05
C LEU A 65 -18.17 -5.73 2.78
N PHE A 66 -17.54 -6.17 1.70
CA PHE A 66 -18.12 -6.22 0.36
C PHE A 66 -17.98 -7.60 -0.25
N ILE A 67 -18.98 -8.01 -1.02
CA ILE A 67 -19.00 -9.23 -1.81
C ILE A 67 -19.34 -8.84 -3.24
N TRP A 68 -18.48 -9.21 -4.19
CA TRP A 68 -18.76 -9.05 -5.62
C TRP A 68 -19.70 -10.14 -6.11
N ASP A 69 -20.82 -9.74 -6.67
CA ASP A 69 -21.71 -10.61 -7.44
C ASP A 69 -21.43 -10.36 -8.93
N ASN A 70 -20.66 -11.26 -9.51
CA ASN A 70 -20.23 -11.14 -10.90
C ASN A 70 -21.22 -11.74 -11.91
N ASP A 71 -22.43 -12.13 -11.49
CA ASP A 71 -23.44 -12.80 -12.33
C ASP A 71 -22.82 -13.73 -13.39
N LEU A 72 -22.06 -14.73 -12.91
CA LEU A 72 -21.32 -15.67 -13.77
C LEU A 72 -22.20 -16.46 -14.76
N LYS A 73 -23.55 -16.36 -14.64
CA LYS A 73 -24.48 -17.04 -15.53
C LYS A 73 -24.87 -16.18 -16.74
N ASN A 74 -25.03 -14.88 -16.56
CA ASN A 74 -25.55 -14.00 -17.60
C ASN A 74 -24.55 -12.93 -18.02
N GLU A 75 -23.48 -12.73 -17.24
CA GLU A 75 -22.41 -11.70 -17.45
C GLU A 75 -22.94 -10.27 -17.64
N ASN A 76 -24.20 -10.01 -17.23
CA ASN A 76 -24.87 -8.75 -17.51
C ASN A 76 -24.75 -7.72 -16.37
N GLU A 77 -24.58 -8.17 -15.13
CA GLU A 77 -24.55 -7.27 -13.97
C GLU A 77 -23.36 -7.58 -13.07
N HIS A 78 -22.56 -6.55 -12.77
CA HIS A 78 -21.55 -6.59 -11.72
C HIS A 78 -22.04 -5.73 -10.56
N LYS A 79 -22.44 -6.36 -9.46
CA LYS A 79 -22.96 -5.66 -8.29
C LYS A 79 -22.03 -5.83 -7.10
N LEU A 80 -21.83 -4.76 -6.37
CA LEU A 80 -21.11 -4.77 -5.10
C LEU A 80 -22.14 -4.90 -3.98
N LYS A 81 -22.15 -6.05 -3.31
CA LYS A 81 -23.06 -6.33 -2.19
C LYS A 81 -22.37 -6.07 -0.85
N LEU A 82 -23.11 -5.50 0.08
CA LEU A 82 -22.70 -5.35 1.45
C LEU A 82 -22.81 -6.68 2.20
N ASN A 83 -21.77 -7.08 2.90
CA ASN A 83 -21.82 -8.27 3.73
C ASN A 83 -22.62 -8.01 5.01
N GLN A 84 -23.88 -8.37 5.02
CA GLN A 84 -24.79 -8.20 6.18
C GLN A 84 -24.28 -8.84 7.47
N LYS A 85 -23.40 -9.84 7.39
CA LYS A 85 -22.78 -10.51 8.54
C LYS A 85 -21.59 -9.72 9.10
N SER A 86 -21.15 -8.67 8.41
CA SER A 86 -20.07 -7.83 8.88
C SER A 86 -20.51 -7.06 10.12
N ARG A 87 -19.77 -7.22 11.20
CA ARG A 87 -20.02 -6.50 12.46
C ARG A 87 -19.86 -4.98 12.32
N PHE A 88 -19.21 -4.54 11.25
CA PHE A 88 -19.09 -3.11 10.94
C PHE A 88 -20.41 -2.50 10.49
N LEU A 89 -21.26 -3.26 9.79
CA LEU A 89 -22.51 -2.76 9.24
C LEU A 89 -23.65 -2.76 10.28
N ASN A 90 -23.59 -3.61 11.31
CA ASN A 90 -24.64 -3.71 12.33
C ASN A 90 -24.80 -2.45 13.21
N ALA A 91 -23.83 -1.57 13.25
CA ALA A 91 -23.83 -0.35 14.07
C ALA A 91 -23.82 0.93 13.23
N LEU A 92 -23.88 0.81 11.89
CA LEU A 92 -23.73 1.96 11.01
C LEU A 92 -25.05 2.70 10.81
N PRO A 93 -25.10 4.00 11.08
CA PRO A 93 -26.13 4.87 10.54
C PRO A 93 -25.90 4.98 9.02
N VAL A 94 -26.64 4.17 8.25
CA VAL A 94 -26.45 4.00 6.79
C VAL A 94 -26.43 5.34 6.05
N LEU A 95 -27.28 6.29 6.44
CA LEU A 95 -27.36 7.62 5.84
C LEU A 95 -26.11 8.51 6.12
N GLU A 96 -25.56 8.44 7.32
CA GLU A 96 -24.36 9.22 7.68
C GLU A 96 -23.13 8.71 6.95
N ILE A 97 -23.02 7.39 6.79
CA ILE A 97 -21.94 6.79 6.02
C ILE A 97 -22.05 7.12 4.54
N GLU A 98 -23.23 7.03 3.94
CA GLU A 98 -23.42 7.38 2.54
C GLU A 98 -22.96 8.80 2.26
N THR A 99 -23.37 9.75 3.10
CA THR A 99 -22.96 11.15 2.99
C THR A 99 -21.45 11.29 3.14
N SER A 100 -20.86 10.70 4.18
CA SER A 100 -19.43 10.80 4.46
C SER A 100 -18.56 10.18 3.36
N VAL A 101 -18.97 9.02 2.82
CA VAL A 101 -18.25 8.38 1.72
C VAL A 101 -18.35 9.19 0.43
N ASN A 102 -19.55 9.73 0.11
CA ASN A 102 -19.71 10.58 -1.05
C ASN A 102 -18.89 11.87 -0.94
N ASP A 103 -18.70 12.43 0.26
CA ASP A 103 -17.83 13.58 0.48
C ASP A 103 -16.35 13.25 0.21
N PHE A 104 -15.91 12.05 0.58
CA PHE A 104 -14.57 11.58 0.21
C PHE A 104 -14.46 11.27 -1.29
N LEU A 105 -15.46 10.61 -1.89
CA LEU A 105 -15.45 10.28 -3.31
C LEU A 105 -15.31 11.50 -4.22
N LYS A 106 -15.97 12.61 -3.89
CA LYS A 106 -15.87 13.88 -4.64
C LYS A 106 -14.43 14.39 -4.80
N ILE A 107 -13.51 13.98 -3.91
CA ILE A 107 -12.10 14.37 -3.96
C ILE A 107 -11.36 13.64 -5.07
N PHE A 108 -11.78 12.40 -5.39
CA PHE A 108 -11.04 11.48 -6.25
C PHE A 108 -11.72 11.21 -7.60
N THR A 109 -13.05 11.33 -7.65
CA THR A 109 -13.85 10.92 -8.81
C THR A 109 -15.14 11.73 -8.92
N ASP A 110 -15.74 11.74 -10.11
CA ASP A 110 -17.08 12.28 -10.38
C ASP A 110 -18.20 11.27 -10.09
N ILE A 111 -17.85 10.06 -9.66
CA ILE A 111 -18.79 9.03 -9.29
C ILE A 111 -19.33 9.28 -7.88
N ARG A 112 -20.62 9.05 -7.72
CA ARG A 112 -21.30 8.96 -6.44
C ARG A 112 -21.85 7.55 -6.26
N PHE A 113 -22.32 7.24 -5.08
CA PHE A 113 -23.02 5.99 -4.83
C PHE A 113 -24.22 6.20 -3.93
N GLN A 114 -25.12 5.25 -3.96
CA GLN A 114 -26.28 5.13 -3.09
C GLN A 114 -26.35 3.70 -2.53
N PHE A 115 -26.85 3.55 -1.31
CA PHE A 115 -27.13 2.23 -0.76
C PHE A 115 -28.56 1.81 -1.10
N ASP A 116 -28.70 0.66 -1.73
CA ASP A 116 -29.95 -0.07 -1.72
C ASP A 116 -30.04 -0.89 -0.43
N THR A 117 -30.72 -0.34 0.58
CA THR A 117 -30.90 -1.00 1.88
C THR A 117 -31.83 -2.20 1.82
N THR A 118 -32.61 -2.37 0.76
CA THR A 118 -33.52 -3.51 0.56
C THR A 118 -32.73 -4.72 0.09
N ASN A 119 -31.88 -4.53 -0.91
CA ASN A 119 -31.07 -5.60 -1.49
C ASN A 119 -29.63 -5.68 -0.92
N TRP A 120 -29.24 -4.72 -0.08
CA TRP A 120 -27.90 -4.56 0.47
C TRP A 120 -26.83 -4.45 -0.62
N GLU A 121 -27.14 -3.62 -1.62
CA GLU A 121 -26.28 -3.38 -2.77
C GLU A 121 -25.79 -1.94 -2.80
N VAL A 122 -24.61 -1.74 -3.42
CA VAL A 122 -24.08 -0.42 -3.74
C VAL A 122 -24.43 -0.09 -5.17
N ILE A 123 -25.15 0.99 -5.38
CA ILE A 123 -25.50 1.50 -6.71
C ILE A 123 -24.60 2.68 -7.03
N PHE A 124 -23.75 2.55 -8.05
CA PHE A 124 -22.92 3.64 -8.52
C PHE A 124 -23.69 4.56 -9.46
N VAL A 125 -23.48 5.87 -9.31
CA VAL A 125 -24.22 6.93 -9.98
C VAL A 125 -23.22 7.95 -10.54
N ARG A 126 -23.39 8.38 -11.78
CA ARG A 126 -22.59 9.46 -12.39
C ARG A 126 -23.48 10.66 -12.71
N GLU A 127 -22.99 11.84 -12.39
CA GLU A 127 -23.62 13.10 -12.73
C GLU A 127 -23.36 13.43 -14.21
N LEU A 128 -24.42 13.51 -15.00
CA LEU A 128 -24.34 13.91 -16.40
C LEU A 128 -24.61 15.42 -16.51
N LYS A 129 -23.64 16.18 -16.97
CA LYS A 129 -23.84 17.59 -17.34
C LYS A 129 -24.59 17.65 -18.65
N VAL A 130 -25.89 17.88 -18.60
CA VAL A 130 -26.71 18.08 -19.81
C VAL A 130 -26.37 19.43 -20.40
N LYS A 131 -25.65 19.46 -21.53
CA LYS A 131 -25.62 20.64 -22.39
C LYS A 131 -26.99 20.71 -23.07
N GLU A 132 -27.65 21.86 -22.98
CA GLU A 132 -28.87 22.14 -23.73
C GLU A 132 -28.57 22.01 -25.25
N SER A 133 -28.76 20.82 -25.80
CA SER A 133 -28.89 20.61 -27.22
C SER A 133 -30.13 19.74 -27.43
N SER A 134 -31.02 20.30 -28.21
CA SER A 134 -32.33 19.80 -28.61
C SER A 134 -32.26 18.46 -29.32
N ASP A 135 -32.12 17.37 -28.58
CA ASP A 135 -32.47 16.05 -29.13
C ASP A 135 -32.96 15.16 -27.97
N SER A 136 -34.18 14.69 -28.12
CA SER A 136 -34.92 13.87 -27.17
C SER A 136 -34.27 12.51 -26.98
N VAL A 137 -33.39 12.36 -26.00
CA VAL A 137 -32.91 11.05 -25.52
C VAL A 137 -34.01 10.45 -24.66
N LYS A 138 -34.58 9.35 -25.10
CA LYS A 138 -35.44 8.49 -24.27
C LYS A 138 -34.56 7.79 -23.26
N VAL A 139 -34.59 8.26 -22.02
CA VAL A 139 -33.87 7.62 -20.91
C VAL A 139 -34.88 7.09 -19.91
N SER A 140 -34.96 5.78 -19.80
CA SER A 140 -35.92 5.08 -18.91
C SER A 140 -35.51 5.05 -17.44
N ASP A 141 -34.29 5.47 -17.08
CA ASP A 141 -33.73 5.34 -15.74
C ASP A 141 -33.05 6.63 -15.23
N VAL A 142 -33.65 7.80 -15.50
CA VAL A 142 -33.17 9.11 -15.05
C VAL A 142 -34.13 9.70 -14.03
N GLU A 143 -33.66 9.88 -12.79
CA GLU A 143 -34.35 10.70 -11.80
C GLU A 143 -33.91 12.18 -11.94
N LEU A 144 -34.90 13.07 -11.99
CA LEU A 144 -34.70 14.52 -12.01
C LEU A 144 -34.87 15.04 -10.58
N GLU A 145 -33.81 15.55 -9.98
CA GLU A 145 -33.91 16.38 -8.78
C GLU A 145 -34.07 17.85 -9.20
N GLU A 146 -35.15 18.48 -8.81
CA GLU A 146 -35.37 19.93 -8.98
C GLU A 146 -34.61 20.69 -7.90
N SER A 147 -33.50 21.31 -8.27
CA SER A 147 -32.85 22.34 -7.44
C SER A 147 -33.17 23.72 -7.98
N ASP A 148 -33.38 24.67 -7.08
CA ASP A 148 -33.90 26.04 -7.29
C ASP A 148 -33.06 26.98 -8.19
N HIS A 149 -32.02 26.49 -8.87
CA HIS A 149 -31.22 27.25 -9.84
C HIS A 149 -30.94 26.45 -11.10
N GLN A 150 -31.70 26.67 -12.13
CA GLN A 150 -31.51 26.55 -13.60
C GLN A 150 -30.42 25.62 -14.21
N GLN A 151 -29.94 24.60 -13.50
CA GLN A 151 -29.14 23.51 -14.08
C GLN A 151 -29.82 22.18 -13.78
N LYS A 152 -30.47 21.56 -14.76
CA LYS A 152 -30.99 20.21 -14.64
C LYS A 152 -29.80 19.25 -14.59
N THR A 153 -29.52 18.71 -13.42
CA THR A 153 -28.56 17.62 -13.24
C THR A 153 -29.29 16.29 -13.47
N CYS A 154 -28.83 15.53 -14.43
CA CYS A 154 -29.30 14.17 -14.67
C CYS A 154 -28.30 13.17 -14.08
N PHE A 155 -28.82 12.12 -13.45
CA PHE A 155 -27.99 11.06 -12.88
C PHE A 155 -28.22 9.75 -13.64
N GLU A 156 -27.14 9.14 -14.11
CA GLU A 156 -27.14 7.79 -14.65
C GLU A 156 -26.88 6.80 -13.52
N LYS A 157 -27.83 5.90 -13.24
CA LYS A 157 -27.74 4.88 -12.18
C LYS A 157 -27.27 3.54 -12.73
N GLY A 158 -26.63 2.73 -11.87
CA GLY A 158 -26.20 1.37 -12.21
C GLY A 158 -25.02 1.32 -13.17
N ILE A 159 -24.19 2.36 -13.19
CA ILE A 159 -23.01 2.41 -14.04
C ILE A 159 -21.98 1.35 -13.64
N LYS A 160 -21.29 0.78 -14.64
CA LYS A 160 -20.14 -0.08 -14.42
C LYS A 160 -18.92 0.80 -14.13
N VAL A 161 -18.32 0.60 -12.97
CA VAL A 161 -17.09 1.29 -12.55
C VAL A 161 -15.84 0.48 -12.90
N SER A 162 -14.73 1.15 -13.09
CA SER A 162 -13.43 0.51 -13.30
C SER A 162 -12.89 -0.03 -11.96
N ARG A 163 -11.93 -0.98 -12.03
CA ARG A 163 -11.25 -1.48 -10.80
C ARG A 163 -10.58 -0.39 -9.97
N GLY A 164 -10.06 0.65 -10.61
CA GLY A 164 -9.47 1.79 -9.91
C GLY A 164 -10.52 2.55 -9.10
N GLU A 165 -11.68 2.82 -9.71
CA GLU A 165 -12.81 3.48 -9.05
C GLU A 165 -13.39 2.64 -7.92
N GLU A 166 -13.47 1.33 -8.08
CA GLU A 166 -13.85 0.40 -7.02
C GLU A 166 -12.92 0.48 -5.82
N ASN A 167 -11.61 0.45 -6.06
CA ASN A 167 -10.61 0.55 -5.00
C ASN A 167 -10.70 1.90 -4.28
N ILE A 168 -10.91 2.98 -5.02
CA ILE A 168 -11.15 4.32 -4.44
C ILE A 168 -12.41 4.31 -3.57
N PHE A 169 -13.51 3.71 -4.05
CA PHE A 169 -14.75 3.60 -3.27
C PHE A 169 -14.53 2.84 -1.96
N VAL A 170 -13.92 1.65 -2.01
CA VAL A 170 -13.63 0.83 -0.82
C VAL A 170 -12.77 1.61 0.17
N TRP A 171 -11.78 2.35 -0.33
CA TRP A 171 -10.95 3.18 0.50
C TRP A 171 -11.71 4.37 1.12
N CYS A 172 -12.51 5.09 0.34
CA CYS A 172 -13.36 6.19 0.84
C CYS A 172 -14.35 5.69 1.90
N PHE A 173 -14.90 4.50 1.71
CA PHE A 173 -15.76 3.85 2.69
C PHE A 173 -15.01 3.59 4.00
N PHE A 174 -13.77 3.13 3.92
CA PHE A 174 -12.95 2.92 5.10
C PHE A 174 -12.55 4.23 5.78
N LEU A 175 -12.23 5.28 5.03
CA LEU A 175 -11.99 6.62 5.59
C LEU A 175 -13.22 7.16 6.34
N ALA A 176 -14.42 6.90 5.82
CA ALA A 176 -15.66 7.28 6.49
C ALA A 176 -15.84 6.52 7.82
N ILE A 177 -15.52 5.21 7.86
CA ILE A 177 -15.52 4.44 9.11
C ILE A 177 -14.49 4.99 10.09
N ILE A 178 -13.26 5.29 9.64
CA ILE A 178 -12.23 5.90 10.51
C ILE A 178 -12.74 7.21 11.08
N ARG A 179 -13.37 8.07 10.26
CA ARG A 179 -13.95 9.33 10.70
C ARG A 179 -14.97 9.12 11.82
N LEU A 180 -15.93 8.22 11.64
CA LEU A 180 -16.90 7.88 12.68
C LEU A 180 -16.26 7.39 13.98
N VAL A 181 -15.21 6.57 13.85
CA VAL A 181 -14.43 6.07 15.01
C VAL A 181 -13.69 7.21 15.71
N LEU A 182 -13.15 8.16 14.96
CA LEU A 182 -12.38 9.28 15.51
C LEU A 182 -13.29 10.40 16.08
N ASP A 183 -14.50 10.54 15.57
CA ASP A 183 -15.50 11.50 16.03
C ASP A 183 -16.34 10.96 17.21
N ASP A 184 -16.20 9.66 17.57
CA ASP A 184 -16.90 9.03 18.68
C ASP A 184 -16.38 9.57 20.04
N ASP A 185 -17.26 10.25 20.81
CA ASP A 185 -16.92 10.86 22.12
C ASP A 185 -16.65 9.83 23.23
N GLY A 186 -16.67 8.54 22.92
CA GLY A 186 -16.38 7.45 23.85
C GLY A 186 -17.61 6.72 24.40
N ASP A 187 -18.82 7.22 24.14
CA ASP A 187 -20.10 6.58 24.48
C ASP A 187 -20.77 5.92 23.26
N GLY A 188 -20.18 6.06 22.08
CA GLY A 188 -20.71 5.56 20.84
C GLY A 188 -20.39 4.08 20.57
N PRO A 189 -20.83 3.56 19.42
CA PRO A 189 -20.70 2.15 19.03
C PRO A 189 -19.23 1.72 18.80
N TYR A 190 -18.30 2.67 18.70
CA TYR A 190 -16.89 2.42 18.45
C TYR A 190 -15.98 2.67 19.66
N ASN A 191 -16.52 2.82 20.86
CA ASN A 191 -15.75 3.03 22.09
C ASN A 191 -14.78 1.88 22.41
N TRP A 192 -15.00 0.70 21.83
CA TRP A 192 -14.15 -0.47 21.95
C TRP A 192 -12.83 -0.35 21.15
N VAL A 193 -12.72 0.60 20.19
CA VAL A 193 -11.55 0.77 19.34
C VAL A 193 -10.45 1.51 20.10
N LYS A 194 -9.36 0.79 20.39
CA LYS A 194 -8.13 1.35 20.95
C LYS A 194 -7.04 1.53 19.89
N TYR A 195 -7.07 0.64 18.91
CA TYR A 195 -6.08 0.59 17.83
C TYR A 195 -6.76 0.58 16.49
N ILE A 196 -6.14 1.28 15.53
CA ILE A 196 -6.43 1.15 14.10
C ILE A 196 -5.22 0.49 13.47
N TYR A 197 -5.42 -0.61 12.74
CA TYR A 197 -4.37 -1.24 11.94
C TYR A 197 -4.77 -1.22 10.46
N ILE A 198 -3.96 -0.55 9.64
CA ILE A 198 -4.16 -0.41 8.20
C ILE A 198 -3.07 -1.22 7.50
N ASP A 199 -3.47 -2.33 6.86
CA ASP A 199 -2.56 -3.23 6.18
C ASP A 199 -2.65 -3.06 4.67
N ASP A 200 -1.61 -2.50 4.09
CA ASP A 200 -1.38 -2.37 2.66
C ASP A 200 -2.57 -1.77 1.89
N PRO A 201 -2.99 -0.56 2.23
CA PRO A 201 -4.26 0.01 1.78
C PRO A 201 -4.30 0.33 0.29
N ILE A 202 -3.13 0.42 -0.37
CA ILE A 202 -3.00 0.86 -1.75
C ILE A 202 -2.68 -0.33 -2.64
N SER A 203 -3.59 -0.63 -3.56
CA SER A 203 -3.38 -1.54 -4.68
C SER A 203 -3.92 -0.90 -5.96
N SER A 204 -3.12 -0.88 -7.04
CA SER A 204 -3.54 -0.47 -8.39
C SER A 204 -4.09 0.96 -8.51
N LEU A 205 -3.59 1.91 -7.73
CA LEU A 205 -3.89 3.34 -7.84
C LEU A 205 -2.74 4.09 -8.50
N ASP A 206 -3.06 5.17 -9.22
CA ASP A 206 -2.06 6.10 -9.73
C ASP A 206 -1.40 6.93 -8.61
N GLU A 207 -0.31 7.61 -8.94
CA GLU A 207 0.47 8.38 -7.97
C GLU A 207 -0.31 9.56 -7.39
N GLN A 208 -1.16 10.23 -8.19
CA GLN A 208 -1.95 11.38 -7.74
C GLN A 208 -2.99 10.96 -6.70
N ASN A 209 -3.72 9.89 -6.97
CA ASN A 209 -4.70 9.34 -6.04
C ASN A 209 -4.01 8.78 -4.79
N THR A 210 -2.87 8.11 -4.95
CA THR A 210 -2.07 7.62 -3.82
C THR A 210 -1.64 8.75 -2.88
N PHE A 211 -1.11 9.84 -3.44
CA PHE A 211 -0.72 11.03 -2.65
C PHE A 211 -1.91 11.62 -1.90
N SER A 212 -3.01 11.84 -2.60
CA SER A 212 -4.23 12.44 -2.03
C SER A 212 -4.81 11.57 -0.91
N LEU A 213 -4.87 10.25 -1.10
CA LEU A 213 -5.35 9.31 -0.09
C LEU A 213 -4.49 9.30 1.17
N ALA A 214 -3.15 9.27 1.01
CA ALA A 214 -2.23 9.33 2.14
C ALA A 214 -2.38 10.63 2.93
N TYR A 215 -2.52 11.77 2.24
CA TYR A 215 -2.72 13.07 2.85
C TYR A 215 -4.03 13.13 3.66
N HIS A 216 -5.15 12.68 3.07
CA HIS A 216 -6.45 12.69 3.75
C HIS A 216 -6.50 11.74 4.95
N LEU A 217 -5.88 10.55 4.83
CA LEU A 217 -5.72 9.66 5.97
C LEU A 217 -4.93 10.32 7.11
N ALA A 218 -3.78 10.89 6.80
CA ALA A 218 -2.96 11.56 7.80
C ALA A 218 -3.68 12.72 8.47
N LYS A 219 -4.46 13.50 7.71
CA LYS A 219 -5.28 14.58 8.23
C LYS A 219 -6.33 14.06 9.21
N LEU A 220 -7.11 13.04 8.85
CA LEU A 220 -8.09 12.43 9.74
C LEU A 220 -7.45 11.94 11.05
N LEU A 221 -6.32 11.25 10.97
CA LEU A 221 -5.62 10.71 12.14
C LEU A 221 -5.08 11.82 13.08
N LYS A 222 -4.74 13.00 12.53
CA LYS A 222 -4.28 14.15 13.33
C LYS A 222 -5.43 14.86 14.03
N ASP A 223 -6.54 15.06 13.32
CA ASP A 223 -7.65 15.91 13.76
C ASP A 223 -8.60 15.18 14.72
N GLY A 224 -8.62 13.82 14.71
CA GLY A 224 -9.50 13.03 15.54
C GLY A 224 -8.93 12.70 16.94
N ARG A 225 -9.74 11.98 17.74
CA ARG A 225 -9.34 11.54 19.08
C ARG A 225 -8.04 10.71 19.08
N ASP A 226 -7.41 10.56 20.25
CA ASP A 226 -6.11 9.89 20.39
C ASP A 226 -6.23 8.35 20.26
N ILE A 227 -6.48 7.86 19.05
CA ILE A 227 -6.45 6.43 18.75
C ILE A 227 -5.07 6.05 18.21
N LYS A 228 -4.50 5.00 18.77
CA LYS A 228 -3.19 4.47 18.37
C LYS A 228 -3.28 3.77 17.01
N THR A 229 -2.42 4.13 16.07
CA THR A 229 -2.54 3.65 14.69
C THR A 229 -1.24 3.04 14.18
N VAL A 230 -1.36 1.84 13.56
CA VAL A 230 -0.30 1.19 12.79
C VAL A 230 -0.69 1.20 11.32
N VAL A 231 0.23 1.60 10.46
CA VAL A 231 0.06 1.51 9.00
C VAL A 231 1.20 0.71 8.43
N SER A 232 0.90 -0.41 7.75
CA SER A 232 1.87 -1.18 6.97
C SER A 232 1.61 -1.03 5.48
N THR A 233 2.65 -0.83 4.68
CA THR A 233 2.53 -0.66 3.23
C THR A 233 3.79 -1.07 2.49
N HIS A 234 3.64 -1.46 1.21
CA HIS A 234 4.75 -1.63 0.27
C HIS A 234 4.86 -0.46 -0.71
N HIS A 235 3.94 0.50 -0.64
CA HIS A 235 3.90 1.61 -1.59
C HIS A 235 4.74 2.79 -1.07
N ILE A 236 5.87 3.05 -1.74
CA ILE A 236 6.86 4.05 -1.32
C ILE A 236 6.26 5.46 -1.20
N LEU A 237 5.53 5.92 -2.21
CA LEU A 237 4.94 7.26 -2.21
C LEU A 237 3.96 7.43 -1.04
N PHE A 238 3.10 6.43 -0.81
CA PHE A 238 2.15 6.44 0.31
C PHE A 238 2.87 6.53 1.66
N PHE A 239 3.89 5.70 1.86
CA PHE A 239 4.72 5.72 3.05
C PHE A 239 5.39 7.08 3.27
N ASN A 240 5.99 7.65 2.22
CA ASN A 240 6.69 8.92 2.30
C ASN A 240 5.78 10.10 2.66
N VAL A 241 4.57 10.13 2.09
CA VAL A 241 3.56 11.15 2.44
C VAL A 241 3.17 11.02 3.90
N LEU A 242 2.89 9.80 4.37
CA LEU A 242 2.58 9.56 5.79
C LEU A 242 3.73 9.96 6.71
N CYS A 243 4.99 9.63 6.36
CA CYS A 243 6.17 10.02 7.13
C CYS A 243 6.31 11.54 7.27
N LYS A 244 5.99 12.28 6.21
CA LYS A 244 6.04 13.74 6.19
C LYS A 244 4.91 14.35 7.03
N GLU A 245 3.71 13.79 6.90
CA GLU A 245 2.53 14.31 7.59
C GLU A 245 2.50 13.90 9.06
N LEU A 246 2.82 12.66 9.39
CA LEU A 246 2.83 12.12 10.76
C LEU A 246 4.24 12.13 11.34
N ARG A 247 4.82 13.33 11.53
CA ARG A 247 6.22 13.53 11.94
C ARG A 247 6.59 12.81 13.25
N GLN A 248 5.65 12.68 14.18
CA GLN A 248 5.87 12.04 15.48
C GLN A 248 5.76 10.50 15.43
N ALA A 249 5.49 9.93 14.25
CA ALA A 249 5.41 8.49 14.08
C ALA A 249 6.77 7.82 14.24
N ASN A 250 6.79 6.62 14.84
CA ASN A 250 7.90 5.71 14.69
C ASN A 250 7.84 5.09 13.29
N LYS A 251 8.97 5.09 12.59
CA LYS A 251 9.06 4.74 11.15
C LYS A 251 10.04 3.61 10.99
N TYR A 252 9.56 2.46 10.50
CA TYR A 252 10.36 1.27 10.39
C TYR A 252 10.33 0.68 8.98
N PHE A 253 11.47 0.16 8.58
CA PHE A 253 11.56 -0.87 7.56
C PHE A 253 11.37 -2.23 8.23
N PHE A 254 10.37 -2.96 7.77
CA PHE A 254 10.02 -4.28 8.25
C PHE A 254 10.52 -5.34 7.28
N SER A 255 11.43 -6.19 7.74
CA SER A 255 12.02 -7.27 6.96
C SER A 255 11.90 -8.62 7.64
N ARG A 256 12.05 -9.69 6.85
CA ARG A 256 12.04 -11.08 7.33
C ARG A 256 13.20 -11.82 6.72
N GLU A 257 14.01 -12.44 7.55
CA GLU A 257 15.05 -13.35 7.10
C GLU A 257 14.42 -14.69 6.69
N ARG A 258 14.70 -15.13 5.46
CA ARG A 258 14.06 -16.33 4.90
C ARG A 258 14.47 -17.64 5.57
N ILE A 259 15.72 -17.73 6.06
CA ILE A 259 16.28 -18.95 6.63
C ILE A 259 15.84 -19.13 8.07
N SER A 260 15.97 -18.11 8.91
CA SER A 260 15.67 -18.17 10.35
C SER A 260 14.21 -17.87 10.66
N GLU A 261 13.44 -17.41 9.66
CA GLU A 261 12.06 -16.92 9.82
C GLU A 261 11.92 -15.78 10.82
N GLN A 262 13.01 -15.12 11.20
CA GLN A 262 12.99 -14.00 12.12
C GLN A 262 12.59 -12.71 11.43
N TYR A 263 11.95 -11.85 12.20
CA TYR A 263 11.51 -10.53 11.77
C TYR A 263 12.41 -9.45 12.38
N PHE A 264 12.65 -8.40 11.60
CA PHE A 264 13.49 -7.26 11.96
C PHE A 264 12.74 -5.95 11.69
N LEU A 265 12.94 -4.98 12.58
CA LEU A 265 12.54 -3.60 12.41
C LEU A 265 13.80 -2.75 12.39
N SER A 266 14.00 -2.01 11.31
CA SER A 266 15.08 -1.03 11.20
C SER A 266 14.48 0.36 11.10
N GLU A 267 14.91 1.30 11.92
CA GLU A 267 14.44 2.68 11.86
C GLU A 267 14.83 3.32 10.51
N THR A 268 13.87 4.00 9.86
CA THR A 268 14.10 4.66 8.57
C THR A 268 14.51 6.13 8.69
N GLY A 269 14.49 6.70 9.90
CA GLY A 269 14.80 8.11 10.13
C GLY A 269 13.84 9.06 9.39
N ASP A 270 14.30 10.30 9.15
CA ASP A 270 13.53 11.32 8.43
C ASP A 270 13.64 11.24 6.90
N THR A 271 14.59 10.47 6.39
CA THR A 271 14.74 10.24 4.95
C THR A 271 13.87 9.06 4.53
N PRO A 272 12.96 9.27 3.56
CA PRO A 272 12.16 8.20 3.04
C PRO A 272 13.05 7.08 2.51
N PHE A 273 12.68 5.85 2.84
CA PHE A 273 13.40 4.68 2.39
C PHE A 273 13.35 4.55 0.86
N PHE A 274 14.52 4.44 0.23
CA PHE A 274 14.63 4.21 -1.19
C PHE A 274 15.04 2.76 -1.45
N GLN A 275 14.18 2.00 -2.11
CA GLN A 275 14.41 0.59 -2.45
C GLN A 275 15.79 0.33 -3.07
N HIS A 276 16.29 1.25 -3.89
CA HIS A 276 17.58 1.09 -4.53
C HIS A 276 18.77 1.19 -3.56
N LEU A 277 18.63 1.89 -2.43
CA LEU A 277 19.69 1.98 -1.42
C LEU A 277 19.81 0.69 -0.62
N GLU A 278 18.67 0.04 -0.33
CA GLU A 278 18.68 -1.28 0.32
C GLU A 278 19.24 -2.35 -0.61
N THR A 279 18.79 -2.34 -1.87
CA THR A 279 19.35 -3.21 -2.90
C THR A 279 20.87 -3.02 -3.02
N LEU A 280 21.34 -1.77 -2.92
CA LEU A 280 22.77 -1.44 -2.92
C LEU A 280 23.49 -2.01 -1.70
N ALA A 281 22.91 -1.86 -0.50
CA ALA A 281 23.47 -2.41 0.74
C ALA A 281 23.54 -3.93 0.71
N GLU A 282 22.50 -4.61 0.21
CA GLU A 282 22.46 -6.07 0.03
C GLU A 282 23.56 -6.55 -0.93
N ILE A 283 23.74 -5.86 -2.07
CA ILE A 283 24.84 -6.19 -3.00
C ILE A 283 26.19 -5.94 -2.33
N TYR A 284 26.35 -4.85 -1.60
CA TYR A 284 27.58 -4.54 -0.89
C TYR A 284 27.97 -5.66 0.09
N GLU A 285 27.02 -6.11 0.91
CA GLU A 285 27.22 -7.24 1.82
C GLU A 285 27.58 -8.53 1.07
N ALA A 286 26.84 -8.85 -0.01
CA ALA A 286 27.11 -10.03 -0.82
C ALA A 286 28.50 -10.01 -1.46
N VAL A 287 28.98 -8.85 -1.91
CA VAL A 287 30.33 -8.66 -2.44
C VAL A 287 31.38 -8.91 -1.36
N HIS A 288 31.20 -8.34 -0.16
CA HIS A 288 32.17 -8.46 0.94
C HIS A 288 32.19 -9.86 1.58
N THR A 289 31.04 -10.52 1.66
CA THR A 289 30.95 -11.89 2.19
C THR A 289 31.31 -12.96 1.16
N GLY A 290 31.41 -12.59 -0.12
CA GLY A 290 31.68 -13.53 -1.22
C GLY A 290 30.47 -14.40 -1.61
N LYS A 291 29.31 -14.19 -1.00
CA LYS A 291 28.06 -14.93 -1.27
C LYS A 291 27.29 -14.33 -2.44
N LEU A 292 27.85 -14.41 -3.63
CA LEU A 292 27.27 -13.87 -4.85
C LEU A 292 26.50 -14.94 -5.62
N TYR A 293 25.22 -14.65 -5.89
CA TYR A 293 24.28 -15.49 -6.62
C TYR A 293 23.82 -14.82 -7.90
N THR A 294 23.32 -15.58 -8.85
CA THR A 294 22.88 -15.10 -10.16
C THR A 294 21.84 -13.99 -10.09
N TYR A 295 20.97 -13.98 -9.09
CA TYR A 295 19.96 -12.92 -8.92
C TYR A 295 20.56 -11.55 -8.62
N HIS A 296 21.78 -11.47 -8.06
CA HIS A 296 22.45 -10.18 -7.83
C HIS A 296 22.74 -9.42 -9.12
N TYR A 297 22.84 -10.11 -10.28
CA TYR A 297 22.92 -9.43 -11.57
C TYR A 297 21.69 -8.58 -11.85
N ASN A 298 20.49 -9.10 -11.57
CA ASN A 298 19.23 -8.37 -11.74
C ASN A 298 19.14 -7.17 -10.78
N MET A 299 19.62 -7.35 -9.55
CA MET A 299 19.68 -6.28 -8.55
C MET A 299 20.61 -5.15 -9.01
N LEU A 300 21.83 -5.48 -9.44
CA LEU A 300 22.79 -4.51 -9.96
C LEU A 300 22.25 -3.80 -11.19
N ARG A 301 21.65 -4.53 -12.12
CA ARG A 301 20.99 -3.95 -13.30
C ARG A 301 19.92 -2.95 -12.92
N SER A 302 19.05 -3.28 -11.98
CA SER A 302 17.99 -2.38 -11.51
C SER A 302 18.55 -1.08 -10.92
N ILE A 303 19.66 -1.14 -10.20
CA ILE A 303 20.35 0.04 -9.68
C ILE A 303 20.95 0.87 -10.82
N LEU A 304 21.62 0.24 -11.77
CA LEU A 304 22.21 0.91 -12.92
C LEU A 304 21.16 1.60 -13.81
N GLU A 305 20.00 0.95 -14.01
CA GLU A 305 18.89 1.53 -14.76
C GLU A 305 18.34 2.80 -14.05
N LYS A 306 18.15 2.75 -12.74
CA LYS A 306 17.71 3.93 -11.95
C LYS A 306 18.76 5.04 -11.95
N THR A 307 20.03 4.68 -11.85
CA THR A 307 21.13 5.63 -11.94
C THR A 307 21.19 6.30 -13.30
N ALA A 308 21.03 5.53 -14.38
CA ALA A 308 20.97 6.05 -15.74
C ALA A 308 19.83 7.08 -15.90
N ILE A 309 18.64 6.75 -15.43
CA ILE A 309 17.48 7.66 -15.46
C ILE A 309 17.78 8.94 -14.68
N PHE A 310 18.33 8.82 -13.47
CA PHE A 310 18.63 9.96 -12.61
C PHE A 310 19.68 10.91 -13.21
N HIS A 311 20.70 10.33 -13.92
CA HIS A 311 21.75 11.10 -14.58
C HIS A 311 21.43 11.49 -16.03
N GLY A 312 20.25 11.11 -16.55
CA GLY A 312 19.82 11.44 -17.92
C GLY A 312 20.53 10.63 -19.01
N TYR A 313 21.11 9.49 -18.67
CA TYR A 313 21.69 8.56 -19.64
C TYR A 313 20.58 7.77 -20.37
N LYS A 314 20.86 7.41 -21.63
CA LYS A 314 19.90 6.64 -22.45
C LYS A 314 19.92 5.15 -22.14
N LYS A 315 21.05 4.62 -21.65
CA LYS A 315 21.26 3.20 -21.37
C LYS A 315 21.96 3.03 -20.03
N PHE A 316 21.60 2.00 -19.29
CA PHE A 316 22.25 1.67 -18.02
C PHE A 316 23.76 1.35 -18.19
N SER A 317 24.15 0.86 -19.38
CA SER A 317 25.55 0.58 -19.69
C SER A 317 26.44 1.83 -19.70
N GLU A 318 25.86 3.03 -19.83
CA GLU A 318 26.61 4.29 -19.76
C GLU A 318 27.03 4.66 -18.33
N CYS A 319 26.42 4.00 -17.33
CA CYS A 319 26.82 4.16 -15.92
C CYS A 319 28.14 3.48 -15.57
N ILE A 320 28.65 2.62 -16.46
CA ILE A 320 29.87 1.85 -16.25
C ILE A 320 30.80 2.14 -17.42
N LYS A 321 32.02 2.61 -17.14
CA LYS A 321 33.02 2.89 -18.18
C LYS A 321 33.93 1.69 -18.32
N PRO A 322 34.10 1.09 -19.51
CA PRO A 322 35.10 0.04 -19.72
C PRO A 322 36.49 0.66 -19.58
N GLU A 323 37.40 -0.02 -18.88
CA GLU A 323 38.82 0.30 -18.88
C GLU A 323 39.47 -0.12 -20.22
N GLU A 324 40.54 0.53 -20.59
CA GLU A 324 41.28 0.18 -21.81
C GLU A 324 41.72 -1.29 -21.78
N GLY A 325 41.28 -2.09 -22.75
CA GLY A 325 41.56 -3.52 -22.86
C GLY A 325 40.42 -4.47 -22.44
N ASP A 326 39.38 -4.01 -21.78
CA ASP A 326 38.32 -4.84 -21.19
C ASP A 326 37.08 -5.01 -22.10
N GLY A 327 37.18 -4.73 -23.38
CA GLY A 327 36.01 -4.75 -24.29
C GLY A 327 35.25 -6.08 -24.33
N ASN A 328 35.94 -7.23 -24.31
CA ASN A 328 35.30 -8.56 -24.24
C ASN A 328 34.61 -8.81 -22.89
N PHE A 329 35.17 -8.29 -21.85
CA PHE A 329 34.71 -8.34 -20.49
C PHE A 329 33.38 -7.58 -20.31
N TYR A 330 33.35 -6.34 -20.79
CA TYR A 330 32.19 -5.47 -20.77
C TYR A 330 31.01 -6.05 -21.58
N ALA A 331 31.29 -6.62 -22.76
CA ALA A 331 30.27 -7.29 -23.57
C ALA A 331 29.66 -8.52 -22.84
N ARG A 332 30.50 -9.32 -22.18
CA ARG A 332 30.05 -10.49 -21.41
C ARG A 332 29.21 -10.12 -20.21
N LEU A 333 29.55 -9.04 -19.54
CA LEU A 333 28.78 -8.49 -18.44
C LEU A 333 27.40 -8.01 -18.88
N ILE A 334 27.35 -7.17 -19.93
CA ILE A 334 26.10 -6.68 -20.49
C ILE A 334 25.19 -7.85 -20.90
N ASN A 335 25.76 -8.91 -21.47
CA ASN A 335 25.02 -10.12 -21.78
C ASN A 335 24.50 -10.80 -20.51
N ASN A 336 25.28 -10.97 -19.47
CA ASN A 336 24.83 -11.55 -18.20
C ASN A 336 23.72 -10.70 -17.54
N LEU A 337 23.84 -9.37 -17.59
CA LEU A 337 22.81 -8.45 -17.11
C LEU A 337 21.54 -8.48 -17.97
N ASN A 338 21.65 -8.76 -19.28
CA ASN A 338 20.50 -8.86 -20.19
C ASN A 338 19.76 -10.20 -20.11
N HIS A 339 20.48 -11.30 -19.85
CA HIS A 339 19.92 -12.66 -19.79
C HIS A 339 19.50 -13.10 -18.38
N GLY A 340 19.57 -12.22 -17.38
CA GLY A 340 19.21 -12.50 -15.99
C GLY A 340 17.75 -12.91 -15.75
N ASN A 341 16.89 -12.84 -16.74
CA ASN A 341 15.49 -13.27 -16.62
C ASN A 341 15.32 -14.78 -16.46
N ASP A 342 16.27 -15.59 -16.93
CA ASP A 342 16.17 -17.06 -16.87
C ASP A 342 16.55 -17.64 -15.49
N THR A 343 17.10 -16.81 -14.59
CA THR A 343 17.66 -17.25 -13.29
C THR A 343 16.80 -16.91 -12.09
N LEU A 344 15.59 -16.37 -12.30
CA LEU A 344 14.68 -15.95 -11.21
C LEU A 344 14.14 -17.13 -10.39
N PHE A 345 14.13 -18.34 -10.95
CA PHE A 345 13.49 -19.50 -10.30
C PHE A 345 14.42 -20.38 -9.46
N GLU A 346 15.73 -20.35 -9.72
CA GLU A 346 16.72 -21.06 -8.90
C GLU A 346 17.97 -20.19 -8.70
N PRO A 347 18.17 -19.59 -7.52
CA PRO A 347 19.39 -18.84 -7.22
C PRO A 347 20.59 -19.79 -7.22
N ARG A 348 21.45 -19.68 -8.22
CA ARG A 348 22.72 -20.41 -8.31
C ARG A 348 23.86 -19.52 -7.88
N GLU A 349 24.81 -20.09 -7.14
CA GLU A 349 26.05 -19.37 -6.81
C GLU A 349 26.83 -19.08 -8.08
N MET A 350 27.36 -17.86 -8.18
CA MET A 350 28.18 -17.46 -9.33
C MET A 350 29.50 -18.24 -9.35
N SER A 351 30.02 -18.54 -10.57
CA SER A 351 31.40 -19.02 -10.70
C SER A 351 32.39 -17.97 -10.20
N GLU A 352 33.59 -18.40 -9.77
CA GLU A 352 34.60 -17.48 -9.24
C GLU A 352 35.00 -16.39 -10.25
N GLU A 353 35.05 -16.72 -11.54
CA GLU A 353 35.27 -15.77 -12.63
C GLU A 353 34.17 -14.69 -12.65
N ASN A 354 32.90 -15.11 -12.57
CA ASN A 354 31.76 -14.19 -12.55
C ASN A 354 31.70 -13.35 -11.27
N LYS A 355 32.11 -13.88 -10.11
CA LYS A 355 32.22 -13.13 -8.86
C LYS A 355 33.28 -12.02 -8.97
N GLN A 356 34.44 -12.32 -9.57
CA GLN A 356 35.48 -11.32 -9.77
C GLN A 356 35.00 -10.18 -10.67
N TYR A 357 34.30 -10.52 -11.75
CA TYR A 357 33.73 -9.54 -12.66
C TYR A 357 32.67 -8.69 -12.00
N PHE A 358 31.77 -9.31 -11.24
CA PHE A 358 30.73 -8.61 -10.53
C PHE A 358 31.32 -7.59 -9.53
N ARG A 359 32.32 -8.01 -8.75
CA ARG A 359 33.03 -7.15 -7.80
C ARG A 359 33.65 -5.94 -8.50
N LYS A 360 34.41 -6.17 -9.58
CA LYS A 360 35.07 -5.08 -10.32
C LYS A 360 34.09 -4.00 -10.76
N ILE A 361 32.92 -4.40 -11.25
CA ILE A 361 31.89 -3.46 -11.70
C ILE A 361 31.26 -2.74 -10.54
N PHE A 362 30.90 -3.48 -9.51
CA PHE A 362 30.30 -2.90 -8.34
C PHE A 362 31.22 -1.88 -7.68
N ASP A 363 32.52 -2.19 -7.55
CA ASP A 363 33.51 -1.29 -7.01
C ASP A 363 33.68 -0.03 -7.86
N GLN A 364 33.72 -0.19 -9.19
CA GLN A 364 33.74 0.95 -10.13
C GLN A 364 32.51 1.82 -9.97
N TYR A 365 31.33 1.19 -9.86
CA TYR A 365 30.05 1.90 -9.68
C TYR A 365 30.06 2.71 -8.38
N ILE A 366 30.41 2.10 -7.23
CA ILE A 366 30.50 2.76 -5.93
C ILE A 366 31.51 3.92 -5.94
N THR A 367 32.64 3.74 -6.61
CA THR A 367 33.66 4.77 -6.72
C THR A 367 33.23 5.94 -7.59
N THR A 368 32.47 5.66 -8.66
CA THR A 368 32.00 6.69 -9.60
C THR A 368 30.87 7.54 -9.01
N TYR A 369 29.94 6.89 -8.30
CA TYR A 369 28.72 7.53 -7.76
C TYR A 369 28.79 7.62 -6.24
N ASN A 370 29.55 8.51 -5.69
CA ASN A 370 29.78 8.72 -4.25
C ASN A 370 28.52 8.54 -3.38
N PHE A 371 28.34 7.37 -2.82
CA PHE A 371 27.27 7.08 -1.87
C PHE A 371 27.67 7.43 -0.43
N ASN A 372 26.69 7.69 0.43
CA ASN A 372 26.96 7.87 1.85
C ASN A 372 27.59 6.60 2.43
N PRO A 373 28.81 6.67 3.01
CA PRO A 373 29.52 5.50 3.55
C PRO A 373 28.74 4.73 4.62
N ILE A 374 27.82 5.39 5.35
CA ILE A 374 26.99 4.76 6.37
C ILE A 374 26.06 3.70 5.75
N LEU A 375 25.60 3.91 4.51
CA LEU A 375 24.76 2.95 3.78
C LEU A 375 25.51 1.65 3.44
N LEU A 376 26.84 1.73 3.36
CA LEU A 376 27.71 0.63 2.95
C LEU A 376 28.36 -0.08 4.16
N GLN A 377 28.14 0.41 5.37
CA GLN A 377 28.70 -0.18 6.59
C GLN A 377 27.74 -1.17 7.25
N GLY A 378 26.92 -1.91 6.49
CA GLY A 378 26.03 -3.00 6.94
C GLY A 378 25.57 -2.85 8.39
N GLY A 379 24.33 -2.44 8.61
CA GLY A 379 23.52 -2.45 9.83
C GLY A 379 24.18 -2.83 11.17
N GLN A 380 25.10 -2.04 11.67
CA GLN A 380 25.43 -1.95 13.08
C GLN A 380 24.96 -0.59 13.58
N ALA A 381 23.67 -0.52 13.90
CA ALA A 381 23.07 0.48 14.76
C ALA A 381 21.91 -0.19 15.53
#